data_25caa318f06abfe7734c15ecbf642529
#
_entry.id   25caa318f06abfe7734c15ecbf642529
#
_cell.length_a   1.000
_cell.length_b   1.000
_cell.length_c   1.000
_cell.angle_alpha   90.00
_cell.angle_beta   90.00
_cell.angle_gamma   90.00
#
_symmetry.space_group_name_H-M   'P 1'
#
loop_
_entity.id
_entity.type
_entity.pdbx_description
1 polymer ?
#
loop_
_entity_poly.entity_id
_entity_poly.type
_entity_poly.pdbx_seq_one_letter_code
_entity_poly.pdbx_strand_id
1 'polypeptide(L)'
;MKTIYQNITLLASFLLLFTSCGCEDEKIEKQPVNYTVLLDLSDRILVPQQLDKDFALIETTFKSFEKQARQNLVISSKDRFSIKIIPQKNSPLNVNHYEDLLQLYLDETEVAIKNKSLVSLSKTLPKILENLKKEALYGSTSNTYFGVDIWAYLHDNGMGLSKSGYENKIIILTDGYFDFESQAHVIQDKNQYTSTRFLNDLTTSNWKLISESQQYGLLPIQLDKNTKWIVAGISGKKSTDILQTEKITYFWEKWLKQSGVKRIGIILNSSKTDMSSKLSEQL
;
A
#
# COMPACT_ATOMS: atom_id res chain seq x y z
N MET A 1 -45.36 -55.50 -34.44
CA MET A 1 -43.93 -55.29 -34.22
C MET A 1 -43.40 -53.92 -34.66
N LYS A 2 -43.80 -53.34 -35.78
CA LYS A 2 -43.32 -52.00 -36.25
C LYS A 2 -43.66 -50.83 -35.28
N THR A 3 -44.84 -50.86 -34.64
CA THR A 3 -45.32 -49.79 -33.76
C THR A 3 -44.54 -49.71 -32.42
N ILE A 4 -44.00 -50.83 -31.92
CA ILE A 4 -43.24 -50.90 -30.67
C ILE A 4 -41.84 -50.27 -30.87
N TYR A 5 -41.20 -50.47 -32.01
CA TYR A 5 -39.89 -49.87 -32.31
C TYR A 5 -39.95 -48.36 -32.50
N GLN A 6 -41.07 -47.82 -33.06
CA GLN A 6 -41.24 -46.36 -33.19
C GLN A 6 -41.32 -45.63 -31.82
N ASN A 7 -42.05 -46.27 -30.89
CA ASN A 7 -42.19 -45.67 -29.56
C ASN A 7 -40.89 -45.75 -28.71
N ILE A 8 -40.04 -46.77 -28.87
CA ILE A 8 -38.78 -46.93 -28.21
C ILE A 8 -37.76 -45.91 -28.77
N THR A 9 -37.76 -45.66 -30.08
CA THR A 9 -36.89 -44.68 -30.72
C THR A 9 -37.24 -43.23 -30.31
N LEU A 10 -38.52 -42.92 -30.14
CA LEU A 10 -38.99 -41.61 -29.69
C LEU A 10 -38.62 -41.35 -28.20
N LEU A 11 -38.73 -42.40 -27.36
CA LEU A 11 -38.37 -42.30 -25.95
C LEU A 11 -36.84 -42.13 -25.75
N ALA A 12 -36.01 -42.82 -26.54
CA ALA A 12 -34.56 -42.69 -26.51
C ALA A 12 -34.09 -41.31 -27.00
N SER A 13 -34.75 -40.69 -28.00
CA SER A 13 -34.45 -39.34 -28.47
C SER A 13 -34.83 -38.26 -27.45
N PHE A 14 -35.84 -38.49 -26.61
CA PHE A 14 -36.25 -37.53 -25.56
C PHE A 14 -35.34 -37.58 -24.34
N LEU A 15 -34.72 -38.75 -24.04
CA LEU A 15 -33.76 -38.90 -22.96
C LEU A 15 -32.40 -38.23 -23.26
N LEU A 16 -32.02 -38.10 -24.54
CA LEU A 16 -30.74 -37.45 -24.94
C LEU A 16 -30.78 -35.93 -24.90
N LEU A 17 -31.96 -35.31 -24.79
CA LEU A 17 -32.11 -33.85 -24.72
C LEU A 17 -31.90 -33.27 -23.30
N PHE A 18 -31.83 -34.10 -22.26
CA PHE A 18 -31.63 -33.66 -20.89
C PHE A 18 -30.17 -33.69 -20.40
N THR A 19 -29.22 -34.17 -21.22
CA THR A 19 -27.82 -34.29 -20.82
C THR A 19 -26.92 -33.12 -21.25
N SER A 20 -27.48 -32.04 -21.82
CA SER A 20 -26.66 -30.93 -22.34
C SER A 20 -27.02 -29.58 -21.72
N CYS A 21 -27.20 -29.52 -20.40
CA CYS A 21 -27.26 -28.23 -19.70
C CYS A 21 -26.53 -28.31 -18.35
N GLY A 22 -25.29 -28.76 -18.40
CA GLY A 22 -24.29 -28.51 -17.36
C GLY A 22 -23.32 -27.46 -17.86
N CYS A 23 -23.76 -26.24 -18.12
CA CYS A 23 -22.90 -25.09 -18.02
C CYS A 23 -22.62 -24.91 -16.51
N GLU A 24 -21.67 -25.65 -15.99
CA GLU A 24 -20.93 -25.13 -14.87
C GLU A 24 -20.27 -23.85 -15.40
N ASP A 25 -20.90 -22.69 -15.18
CA ASP A 25 -20.19 -21.43 -15.14
C ASP A 25 -19.08 -21.66 -14.12
N GLU A 26 -17.86 -21.91 -14.59
CA GLU A 26 -16.67 -21.78 -13.75
C GLU A 26 -16.78 -20.37 -13.18
N LYS A 27 -17.26 -20.26 -11.94
CA LYS A 27 -17.14 -19.04 -11.17
C LYS A 27 -15.65 -18.80 -11.09
N ILE A 28 -15.13 -17.94 -11.97
CA ILE A 28 -13.77 -17.42 -11.87
C ILE A 28 -13.67 -16.83 -10.48
N GLU A 29 -13.11 -17.59 -9.54
CA GLU A 29 -12.94 -17.15 -8.15
C GLU A 29 -12.04 -15.93 -8.21
N LYS A 30 -12.63 -14.76 -7.99
CA LYS A 30 -11.92 -13.50 -8.10
C LYS A 30 -10.79 -13.51 -7.06
N GLN A 31 -9.57 -13.25 -7.51
CA GLN A 31 -8.39 -13.23 -6.65
C GLN A 31 -8.60 -12.26 -5.48
N PRO A 32 -8.39 -12.70 -4.23
CA PRO A 32 -8.52 -11.82 -3.08
C PRO A 32 -7.46 -10.73 -3.09
N VAL A 33 -7.78 -9.58 -2.50
CA VAL A 33 -6.89 -8.42 -2.45
C VAL A 33 -6.30 -8.27 -1.05
N ASN A 34 -5.00 -7.98 -0.99
CA ASN A 34 -4.29 -7.62 0.24
C ASN A 34 -3.89 -6.14 0.17
N TYR A 35 -4.54 -5.31 0.98
CA TYR A 35 -4.24 -3.90 1.12
C TYR A 35 -3.34 -3.68 2.34
N THR A 36 -2.15 -3.15 2.13
CA THR A 36 -1.23 -2.78 3.21
C THR A 36 -0.87 -1.31 3.09
N VAL A 37 -1.12 -0.53 4.13
CA VAL A 37 -0.72 0.87 4.21
C VAL A 37 0.49 0.98 5.11
N LEU A 38 1.57 1.60 4.63
CA LEU A 38 2.73 1.98 5.42
C LEU A 38 2.61 3.45 5.79
N LEU A 39 2.57 3.75 7.08
CA LEU A 39 2.46 5.11 7.61
C LEU A 39 3.82 5.56 8.16
N ASP A 40 4.42 6.53 7.49
CA ASP A 40 5.64 7.20 7.91
C ASP A 40 5.31 8.26 8.97
N LEU A 41 5.76 8.05 10.21
CA LEU A 41 5.61 8.98 11.34
C LEU A 41 6.92 9.78 11.61
N SER A 42 7.65 10.18 10.57
CA SER A 42 8.80 11.08 10.69
C SER A 42 8.38 12.52 11.06
N ASP A 43 9.34 13.44 11.07
CA ASP A 43 9.14 14.87 11.33
C ASP A 43 8.07 15.53 10.46
N ARG A 44 7.72 14.92 9.31
CA ARG A 44 6.65 15.39 8.43
C ARG A 44 5.29 15.53 9.13
N ILE A 45 5.06 14.76 10.19
CA ILE A 45 3.77 14.83 10.93
C ILE A 45 3.60 16.13 11.72
N LEU A 46 4.69 16.90 11.92
CA LEU A 46 4.64 18.24 12.51
C LEU A 46 4.08 19.29 11.53
N VAL A 47 4.06 18.99 10.24
CA VAL A 47 3.45 19.87 9.23
C VAL A 47 1.94 19.91 9.48
N PRO A 48 1.34 21.10 9.61
CA PRO A 48 -0.10 21.22 9.86
C PRO A 48 -0.93 20.43 8.86
N GLN A 49 -1.92 19.71 9.35
CA GLN A 49 -2.86 18.89 8.58
C GLN A 49 -2.23 17.68 7.82
N GLN A 50 -0.92 17.39 7.97
CA GLN A 50 -0.32 16.27 7.26
C GLN A 50 -0.94 14.93 7.66
N LEU A 51 -1.04 14.65 8.96
CA LEU A 51 -1.70 13.43 9.44
C LEU A 51 -3.18 13.34 9.02
N ASP A 52 -3.87 14.47 8.91
CA ASP A 52 -5.28 14.48 8.46
C ASP A 52 -5.40 14.09 6.98
N LYS A 53 -4.39 14.41 6.16
CA LYS A 53 -4.31 13.94 4.77
C LYS A 53 -4.01 12.44 4.72
N ASP A 54 -3.04 11.98 5.50
CA ASP A 54 -2.67 10.57 5.57
C ASP A 54 -3.86 9.71 6.03
N PHE A 55 -4.59 10.16 7.04
CA PHE A 55 -5.79 9.46 7.52
C PHE A 55 -6.90 9.39 6.49
N ALA A 56 -7.08 10.45 5.69
CA ALA A 56 -8.03 10.40 4.57
C ALA A 56 -7.62 9.36 3.51
N LEU A 57 -6.32 9.17 3.26
CA LEU A 57 -5.83 8.11 2.36
C LEU A 57 -6.02 6.72 2.97
N ILE A 58 -5.81 6.56 4.28
CA ILE A 58 -6.12 5.32 5.00
C ILE A 58 -7.60 4.99 4.90
N GLU A 59 -8.49 5.97 5.16
CA GLU A 59 -9.94 5.78 5.03
C GLU A 59 -10.36 5.45 3.59
N THR A 60 -9.70 6.05 2.59
CA THR A 60 -9.93 5.77 1.17
C THR A 60 -9.54 4.32 0.84
N THR A 61 -8.39 3.86 1.33
CA THR A 61 -7.94 2.48 1.17
C THR A 61 -8.89 1.50 1.86
N PHE A 62 -9.32 1.81 3.10
CA PHE A 62 -10.27 0.99 3.82
C PHE A 62 -11.64 0.89 3.11
N LYS A 63 -12.14 2.00 2.55
CA LYS A 63 -13.38 1.99 1.74
C LYS A 63 -13.25 1.10 0.50
N SER A 64 -12.08 1.08 -0.14
CA SER A 64 -11.82 0.20 -1.28
C SER A 64 -11.80 -1.28 -0.86
N PHE A 65 -11.16 -1.59 0.27
CA PHE A 65 -11.21 -2.92 0.89
C PHE A 65 -12.65 -3.33 1.25
N GLU A 66 -13.41 -2.47 1.95
CA GLU A 66 -14.79 -2.75 2.32
C GLU A 66 -15.68 -2.99 1.10
N LYS A 67 -15.55 -2.17 0.05
CA LYS A 67 -16.27 -2.33 -1.22
C LYS A 67 -15.95 -3.68 -1.86
N GLN A 68 -14.66 -4.05 -1.93
CA GLN A 68 -14.21 -5.32 -2.48
C GLN A 68 -14.76 -6.51 -1.68
N ALA A 69 -14.65 -6.47 -0.36
CA ALA A 69 -15.16 -7.52 0.52
C ALA A 69 -16.68 -7.71 0.37
N ARG A 70 -17.44 -6.63 0.23
CA ARG A 70 -18.90 -6.68 0.02
C ARG A 70 -19.28 -7.21 -1.36
N GLN A 71 -18.53 -6.88 -2.41
CA GLN A 71 -18.74 -7.40 -3.76
C GLN A 71 -18.55 -8.93 -3.84
N ASN A 72 -17.64 -9.47 -3.01
CA ASN A 72 -17.35 -10.89 -2.92
C ASN A 72 -18.20 -11.62 -1.87
N LEU A 73 -19.25 -11.00 -1.34
CA LEU A 73 -19.99 -11.46 -0.16
C LEU A 73 -19.05 -11.59 1.06
N VAL A 74 -19.17 -10.71 2.03
CA VAL A 74 -18.24 -10.62 3.19
C VAL A 74 -17.93 -11.99 3.83
N ILE A 75 -18.92 -12.86 3.92
CA ILE A 75 -18.77 -14.21 4.50
C ILE A 75 -17.81 -15.11 3.70
N SER A 76 -17.72 -14.92 2.39
CA SER A 76 -16.82 -15.68 1.49
C SER A 76 -15.52 -14.94 1.23
N SER A 77 -15.45 -13.64 1.52
CA SER A 77 -14.26 -12.83 1.26
C SER A 77 -13.04 -13.33 2.03
N LYS A 78 -11.91 -13.32 1.34
CA LYS A 78 -10.58 -13.58 1.88
C LYS A 78 -9.71 -12.32 1.89
N ASP A 79 -10.29 -11.15 1.54
CA ASP A 79 -9.56 -9.90 1.43
C ASP A 79 -8.93 -9.47 2.76
N ARG A 80 -7.82 -8.74 2.68
CA ARG A 80 -7.04 -8.31 3.84
C ARG A 80 -6.84 -6.79 3.82
N PHE A 81 -6.85 -6.19 4.99
CA PHE A 81 -6.48 -4.81 5.21
C PHE A 81 -5.58 -4.71 6.44
N SER A 82 -4.49 -3.97 6.32
CA SER A 82 -3.61 -3.68 7.45
C SER A 82 -2.90 -2.34 7.29
N ILE A 83 -2.59 -1.73 8.43
CA ILE A 83 -1.70 -0.57 8.50
C ILE A 83 -0.45 -1.00 9.24
N LYS A 84 0.69 -0.67 8.67
CA LYS A 84 2.01 -0.81 9.27
C LYS A 84 2.58 0.56 9.55
N ILE A 85 3.13 0.75 10.73
CA ILE A 85 3.63 2.03 11.19
C ILE A 85 5.15 1.99 11.23
N ILE A 86 5.77 2.94 10.55
CA ILE A 86 7.22 3.14 10.62
C ILE A 86 7.47 4.24 11.66
N PRO A 87 7.82 3.85 12.92
CA PRO A 87 8.00 4.82 13.98
C PRO A 87 9.36 5.48 13.86
N GLN A 88 9.46 6.71 14.33
CA GLN A 88 10.75 7.31 14.57
C GLN A 88 11.47 6.62 15.74
N LYS A 89 12.80 6.72 15.74
CA LYS A 89 13.64 6.20 16.83
C LYS A 89 13.20 6.82 18.16
N ASN A 90 13.08 5.98 19.19
CA ASN A 90 12.67 6.37 20.54
C ASN A 90 11.25 6.94 20.66
N SER A 91 10.38 6.71 19.68
CA SER A 91 8.97 7.06 19.82
C SER A 91 8.34 6.31 21.02
N PRO A 92 7.59 6.98 21.89
CA PRO A 92 6.86 6.32 22.98
C PRO A 92 5.63 5.56 22.48
N LEU A 93 5.29 5.68 21.19
CA LEU A 93 4.12 5.08 20.58
C LEU A 93 4.17 3.55 20.67
N ASN A 94 3.11 2.95 21.19
CA ASN A 94 2.95 1.50 21.14
C ASN A 94 2.49 1.06 19.75
N VAL A 95 3.45 0.91 18.82
CA VAL A 95 3.22 0.56 17.41
C VAL A 95 2.40 -0.71 17.27
N ASN A 96 2.76 -1.78 17.98
CA ASN A 96 2.08 -3.07 17.88
C ASN A 96 0.61 -2.96 18.25
N HIS A 97 0.30 -2.19 19.31
CA HIS A 97 -1.09 -1.97 19.73
C HIS A 97 -1.94 -1.34 18.61
N TYR A 98 -1.40 -0.31 17.93
CA TYR A 98 -2.12 0.34 16.84
C TYR A 98 -2.21 -0.53 15.58
N GLU A 99 -1.16 -1.27 15.24
CA GLU A 99 -1.19 -2.21 14.12
C GLU A 99 -2.24 -3.30 14.34
N ASP A 100 -2.36 -3.83 15.56
CA ASP A 100 -3.38 -4.83 15.92
C ASP A 100 -4.81 -4.27 15.81
N LEU A 101 -5.02 -3.00 16.20
CA LEU A 101 -6.33 -2.34 16.08
C LEU A 101 -6.67 -1.96 14.62
N LEU A 102 -5.68 -1.79 13.76
CA LEU A 102 -5.80 -1.26 12.41
C LEU A 102 -5.61 -2.35 11.33
N GLN A 103 -5.94 -3.60 11.66
CA GLN A 103 -5.90 -4.72 10.72
C GLN A 103 -7.20 -5.52 10.73
N LEU A 104 -7.55 -6.07 9.57
CA LEU A 104 -8.63 -7.04 9.40
C LEU A 104 -8.29 -8.00 8.27
N TYR A 105 -8.12 -9.28 8.63
CA TYR A 105 -7.82 -10.37 7.71
C TYR A 105 -9.03 -11.28 7.60
N LEU A 106 -9.84 -11.09 6.54
CA LEU A 106 -11.07 -11.86 6.38
C LEU A 106 -10.82 -13.35 6.09
N ASP A 107 -9.66 -13.71 5.58
CA ASP A 107 -9.24 -15.11 5.40
C ASP A 107 -8.94 -15.82 6.74
N GLU A 108 -8.58 -15.07 7.77
CA GLU A 108 -8.26 -15.59 9.12
C GLU A 108 -9.42 -15.37 10.11
N THR A 109 -10.45 -14.61 9.70
CA THR A 109 -11.61 -14.31 10.54
C THR A 109 -12.67 -15.41 10.41
N GLU A 110 -13.23 -15.88 11.51
CA GLU A 110 -14.34 -16.84 11.50
C GLU A 110 -15.53 -16.31 10.72
N VAL A 111 -16.15 -17.14 9.89
CA VAL A 111 -17.25 -16.79 8.97
C VAL A 111 -18.39 -16.09 9.71
N ALA A 112 -18.77 -16.59 10.89
CA ALA A 112 -19.88 -16.06 11.70
C ALA A 112 -19.69 -14.59 12.13
N ILE A 113 -18.43 -14.13 12.28
CA ILE A 113 -18.12 -12.79 12.78
C ILE A 113 -17.55 -11.84 11.71
N LYS A 114 -17.24 -12.32 10.49
CA LYS A 114 -16.64 -11.48 9.42
C LYS A 114 -17.37 -10.15 9.22
N ASN A 115 -18.68 -10.20 9.04
CA ASN A 115 -19.47 -8.98 8.82
C ASN A 115 -19.47 -8.07 10.04
N LYS A 116 -19.56 -8.64 11.26
CA LYS A 116 -19.48 -7.87 12.51
C LYS A 116 -18.11 -7.19 12.64
N SER A 117 -17.02 -7.88 12.35
CA SER A 117 -15.65 -7.36 12.40
C SER A 117 -15.44 -6.23 11.40
N LEU A 118 -15.92 -6.40 10.16
CA LEU A 118 -15.86 -5.36 9.12
C LEU A 118 -16.61 -4.10 9.54
N VAL A 119 -17.86 -4.24 10.01
CA VAL A 119 -18.67 -3.12 10.49
C VAL A 119 -18.06 -2.46 11.74
N SER A 120 -17.50 -3.26 12.64
CA SER A 120 -16.82 -2.75 13.83
C SER A 120 -15.63 -1.88 13.46
N LEU A 121 -14.71 -2.38 12.61
CA LEU A 121 -13.55 -1.60 12.17
C LEU A 121 -13.97 -0.35 11.40
N SER A 122 -14.96 -0.45 10.51
CA SER A 122 -15.50 0.71 9.78
C SER A 122 -15.95 1.84 10.70
N LYS A 123 -16.59 1.50 11.84
CA LYS A 123 -17.06 2.49 12.82
C LYS A 123 -15.96 3.02 13.73
N THR A 124 -14.99 2.21 14.08
CA THR A 124 -13.94 2.56 15.06
C THR A 124 -12.71 3.18 14.44
N LEU A 125 -12.45 2.94 13.15
CA LEU A 125 -11.27 3.41 12.42
C LEU A 125 -10.98 4.91 12.62
N PRO A 126 -11.94 5.85 12.46
CA PRO A 126 -11.66 7.26 12.65
C PRO A 126 -11.21 7.59 14.08
N LYS A 127 -11.80 6.93 15.08
CA LYS A 127 -11.44 7.14 16.49
C LYS A 127 -10.06 6.58 16.83
N ILE A 128 -9.70 5.43 16.26
CA ILE A 128 -8.36 4.82 16.44
C ILE A 128 -7.30 5.74 15.83
N LEU A 129 -7.53 6.26 14.61
CA LEU A 129 -6.62 7.19 13.95
C LEU A 129 -6.46 8.51 14.74
N GLU A 130 -7.55 9.05 15.30
CA GLU A 130 -7.48 10.25 16.13
C GLU A 130 -6.66 10.01 17.42
N ASN A 131 -6.80 8.84 18.05
CA ASN A 131 -6.00 8.49 19.22
C ASN A 131 -4.51 8.30 18.82
N LEU A 132 -4.24 7.62 17.70
CA LEU A 132 -2.89 7.50 17.14
C LEU A 132 -2.24 8.88 16.93
N LYS A 133 -2.99 9.84 16.35
CA LYS A 133 -2.51 11.21 16.15
C LYS A 133 -2.12 11.88 17.47
N LYS A 134 -2.96 11.75 18.49
CA LYS A 134 -2.69 12.34 19.82
C LYS A 134 -1.42 11.76 20.45
N GLU A 135 -1.25 10.44 20.38
CA GLU A 135 -0.08 9.78 20.95
C GLU A 135 1.18 10.04 20.13
N ALA A 136 1.08 10.01 18.80
CA ALA A 136 2.22 10.31 17.93
C ALA A 136 2.74 11.74 18.08
N LEU A 137 1.87 12.70 18.42
CA LEU A 137 2.23 14.11 18.63
C LEU A 137 2.52 14.44 20.10
N TYR A 138 2.31 13.51 21.03
CA TYR A 138 2.47 13.79 22.46
C TYR A 138 3.93 14.05 22.81
N GLY A 139 4.18 15.20 23.47
CA GLY A 139 5.52 15.61 23.89
C GLY A 139 6.49 15.94 22.76
N SER A 140 6.00 15.99 21.53
CA SER A 140 6.81 16.16 20.33
C SER A 140 7.12 17.62 20.06
N THR A 141 8.40 17.93 19.92
CA THR A 141 8.91 19.22 19.47
C THR A 141 9.81 19.01 18.27
N SER A 142 10.05 20.05 17.48
CA SER A 142 10.98 19.97 16.34
C SER A 142 12.38 19.44 16.70
N ASN A 143 12.77 19.54 17.96
CA ASN A 143 14.09 19.10 18.46
C ASN A 143 14.09 17.62 18.91
N THR A 144 12.93 16.97 19.00
CA THR A 144 12.80 15.59 19.48
C THR A 144 12.39 14.63 18.35
N TYR A 145 12.17 15.15 17.13
CA TYR A 145 11.83 14.33 15.98
C TYR A 145 13.08 13.89 15.24
N PHE A 146 13.15 12.60 15.05
CA PHE A 146 14.14 11.95 14.19
C PHE A 146 13.45 11.46 12.92
N GLY A 147 14.17 11.39 11.80
CA GLY A 147 13.65 10.74 10.61
C GLY A 147 13.35 9.26 10.87
N VAL A 148 12.60 8.65 9.97
CA VAL A 148 12.38 7.20 9.96
C VAL A 148 13.25 6.56 8.89
N ASP A 149 13.77 5.36 9.18
CA ASP A 149 14.57 4.59 8.22
C ASP A 149 13.64 3.73 7.33
N ILE A 150 13.03 4.39 6.33
CA ILE A 150 12.16 3.71 5.37
C ILE A 150 12.93 2.64 4.59
N TRP A 151 14.21 2.92 4.24
CA TRP A 151 15.01 1.98 3.48
C TRP A 151 15.23 0.68 4.27
N ALA A 152 15.71 0.78 5.52
CA ALA A 152 15.94 -0.39 6.36
C ALA A 152 14.62 -1.14 6.64
N TYR A 153 13.54 -0.41 6.93
CA TYR A 153 12.23 -1.05 7.13
C TYR A 153 11.79 -1.88 5.92
N LEU A 154 11.92 -1.33 4.72
CA LEU A 154 11.52 -2.03 3.48
C LEU A 154 12.51 -3.13 3.09
N HIS A 155 13.81 -2.96 3.38
CA HIS A 155 14.82 -4.01 3.22
C HIS A 155 14.47 -5.25 4.05
N ASP A 156 14.11 -5.04 5.32
CA ASP A 156 13.87 -6.13 6.27
C ASP A 156 12.46 -6.73 6.14
N ASN A 157 11.46 -5.91 5.80
CA ASN A 157 10.05 -6.31 5.84
C ASN A 157 9.36 -6.33 4.47
N GLY A 158 9.94 -5.70 3.43
CA GLY A 158 9.25 -5.41 2.16
C GLY A 158 8.67 -6.64 1.46
N MET A 159 9.40 -7.76 1.47
CA MET A 159 8.88 -9.03 0.91
C MET A 159 7.71 -9.60 1.72
N GLY A 160 7.71 -9.41 3.04
CA GLY A 160 6.66 -9.89 3.94
C GLY A 160 5.34 -9.11 3.87
N LEU A 161 5.34 -7.92 3.24
CA LEU A 161 4.12 -7.13 3.04
C LEU A 161 3.20 -7.73 1.98
N SER A 162 3.73 -8.59 1.12
CA SER A 162 2.97 -9.27 0.07
C SER A 162 2.54 -10.66 0.52
N LYS A 163 1.31 -11.06 0.18
CA LYS A 163 0.77 -12.41 0.44
C LYS A 163 0.64 -13.18 -0.87
N SER A 164 1.19 -14.39 -0.91
CA SER A 164 1.07 -15.27 -2.08
C SER A 164 -0.38 -15.63 -2.35
N GLY A 165 -0.79 -15.64 -3.61
CA GLY A 165 -2.18 -15.91 -4.02
C GLY A 165 -3.12 -14.71 -3.94
N TYR A 166 -2.60 -13.52 -3.61
CA TYR A 166 -3.37 -12.28 -3.50
C TYR A 166 -2.94 -11.24 -4.55
N GLU A 167 -3.89 -10.40 -4.96
CA GLU A 167 -3.54 -9.11 -5.57
C GLU A 167 -3.03 -8.19 -4.47
N ASN A 168 -1.72 -7.94 -4.42
CA ASN A 168 -1.11 -7.12 -3.38
C ASN A 168 -1.06 -5.65 -3.80
N LYS A 169 -1.55 -4.77 -2.91
CA LYS A 169 -1.53 -3.31 -3.05
C LYS A 169 -0.90 -2.70 -1.80
N ILE A 170 0.29 -2.14 -1.95
CA ILE A 170 1.03 -1.50 -0.86
C ILE A 170 1.01 0.01 -1.10
N ILE A 171 0.54 0.76 -0.12
CA ILE A 171 0.43 2.21 -0.14
C ILE A 171 1.38 2.79 0.90
N ILE A 172 2.39 3.55 0.48
CA ILE A 172 3.33 4.22 1.38
C ILE A 172 2.92 5.68 1.52
N LEU A 173 2.60 6.10 2.74
CA LEU A 173 2.25 7.48 3.08
C LEU A 173 3.50 8.17 3.63
N THR A 174 4.19 8.95 2.78
CA THR A 174 5.46 9.61 3.08
C THR A 174 5.63 10.89 2.27
N ASP A 175 6.49 11.82 2.71
CA ASP A 175 6.93 12.95 1.89
C ASP A 175 8.01 12.57 0.86
N GLY A 176 8.50 11.35 0.95
CA GLY A 176 9.43 10.75 0.00
C GLY A 176 10.90 10.83 0.39
N TYR A 177 11.23 11.38 1.55
CA TYR A 177 12.61 11.40 2.03
C TYR A 177 12.96 10.11 2.78
N PHE A 178 14.16 9.60 2.47
CA PHE A 178 14.78 8.47 3.17
C PHE A 178 15.85 9.02 4.15
N ASP A 179 15.54 10.07 4.84
CA ASP A 179 16.51 10.77 5.69
C ASP A 179 16.37 10.28 7.13
N PHE A 180 17.42 9.63 7.60
CA PHE A 180 17.59 9.23 8.97
C PHE A 180 18.77 10.00 9.57
N GLU A 181 18.64 10.54 10.79
CA GLU A 181 19.67 11.41 11.38
C GLU A 181 20.99 10.70 11.69
N SER A 182 20.98 9.39 11.90
CA SER A 182 22.17 8.63 12.21
C SER A 182 23.00 8.38 10.95
N GLN A 183 24.21 8.95 10.89
CA GLN A 183 25.19 8.66 9.83
C GLN A 183 25.59 7.19 9.76
N ALA A 184 25.41 6.42 10.84
CA ALA A 184 25.74 5.00 10.90
C ALA A 184 24.90 4.10 9.97
N HIS A 185 23.76 4.60 9.47
CA HIS A 185 22.86 3.86 8.57
C HIS A 185 22.98 4.27 7.11
N VAL A 186 23.86 5.21 6.76
CA VAL A 186 24.10 5.60 5.36
C VAL A 186 25.16 4.67 4.78
N ILE A 187 24.71 3.66 4.04
CA ILE A 187 25.58 2.80 3.26
C ILE A 187 25.70 3.43 1.87
N GLN A 188 26.93 3.60 1.40
CA GLN A 188 27.21 4.05 0.05
C GLN A 188 27.88 2.93 -0.70
N ASP A 189 27.30 2.52 -1.83
CA ASP A 189 27.94 1.69 -2.85
C ASP A 189 28.07 2.52 -4.13
N LYS A 190 29.26 3.04 -4.41
CA LYS A 190 29.53 4.02 -5.47
C LYS A 190 28.67 5.29 -5.25
N ASN A 191 27.65 5.54 -6.10
CA ASN A 191 26.71 6.65 -5.96
C ASN A 191 25.29 6.16 -5.58
N GLN A 192 25.20 5.02 -4.90
CA GLN A 192 23.94 4.48 -4.36
C GLN A 192 23.95 4.53 -2.84
N TYR A 193 22.84 4.99 -2.27
CA TYR A 193 22.73 5.33 -0.86
C TYR A 193 21.48 4.72 -0.24
N THR A 194 21.43 4.64 1.07
CA THR A 194 20.21 4.29 1.82
C THR A 194 19.38 5.52 2.20
N SER A 195 19.84 6.72 1.85
CA SER A 195 19.17 8.00 2.15
C SER A 195 19.10 8.89 0.92
N THR A 196 18.20 9.88 0.96
CA THR A 196 18.03 10.88 -0.11
C THR A 196 19.01 12.04 -0.02
N ARG A 197 19.99 12.01 0.88
CA ARG A 197 20.97 13.10 1.07
C ARG A 197 21.77 13.44 -0.18
N PHE A 198 22.00 12.47 -1.08
CA PHE A 198 22.67 12.69 -2.35
C PHE A 198 21.95 13.69 -3.27
N LEU A 199 20.66 13.98 -3.02
CA LEU A 199 19.94 15.04 -3.74
C LEU A 199 20.57 16.41 -3.57
N ASN A 200 21.32 16.63 -2.49
CA ASN A 200 22.06 17.86 -2.25
C ASN A 200 23.22 18.06 -3.24
N ASP A 201 23.71 16.99 -3.86
CA ASP A 201 24.79 17.03 -4.85
C ASP A 201 24.24 17.29 -6.28
N LEU A 202 22.94 17.12 -6.46
CA LEU A 202 22.24 17.25 -7.74
C LEU A 202 21.54 18.62 -7.86
N THR A 203 22.30 19.71 -7.76
CA THR A 203 21.76 21.08 -7.67
C THR A 203 21.53 21.75 -9.03
N THR A 204 22.11 21.21 -10.10
CA THR A 204 22.10 21.84 -11.45
C THR A 204 20.83 21.45 -12.24
N SER A 205 20.49 22.23 -13.27
CA SER A 205 19.35 21.94 -14.14
C SER A 205 19.48 20.64 -14.93
N ASN A 206 20.70 20.18 -15.18
CA ASN A 206 21.00 18.90 -15.83
C ASN A 206 21.16 17.73 -14.86
N TRP A 207 20.63 17.85 -13.64
CA TRP A 207 20.71 16.84 -12.57
C TRP A 207 20.37 15.43 -13.03
N LYS A 208 19.41 15.29 -13.94
CA LYS A 208 18.97 13.99 -14.44
C LYS A 208 20.05 13.30 -15.26
N LEU A 209 20.70 14.03 -16.19
CA LEU A 209 21.84 13.50 -16.96
C LEU A 209 23.00 13.10 -16.05
N ILE A 210 23.31 13.94 -15.03
CA ILE A 210 24.33 13.63 -14.04
C ILE A 210 23.96 12.37 -13.27
N SER A 211 22.70 12.26 -12.83
CA SER A 211 22.25 11.09 -12.07
C SER A 211 22.33 9.79 -12.87
N GLU A 212 22.06 9.85 -14.16
CA GLU A 212 22.15 8.68 -15.06
C GLU A 212 23.60 8.30 -15.36
N SER A 213 24.43 9.29 -15.76
CA SER A 213 25.83 9.07 -16.11
C SER A 213 26.70 8.60 -14.94
N GLN A 214 26.41 9.08 -13.73
CA GLN A 214 27.16 8.74 -12.51
C GLN A 214 26.45 7.70 -11.64
N GLN A 215 25.30 7.18 -12.10
CA GLN A 215 24.51 6.15 -11.43
C GLN A 215 24.00 6.53 -10.01
N TYR A 216 23.71 7.82 -9.78
CA TYR A 216 23.11 8.24 -8.51
C TYR A 216 21.75 7.58 -8.27
N GLY A 217 21.48 7.21 -7.03
CA GLY A 217 20.20 6.65 -6.63
C GLY A 217 20.19 6.07 -5.23
N LEU A 218 19.07 5.45 -4.91
CA LEU A 218 18.94 4.63 -3.72
C LEU A 218 19.45 3.22 -4.00
N LEU A 219 20.07 2.59 -3.00
CA LEU A 219 20.53 1.20 -3.09
C LEU A 219 19.33 0.26 -3.28
N PRO A 220 19.25 -0.51 -4.37
CA PRO A 220 18.13 -1.40 -4.62
C PRO A 220 18.01 -2.49 -3.56
N ILE A 221 16.78 -2.91 -3.29
CA ILE A 221 16.44 -4.04 -2.41
C ILE A 221 15.60 -5.05 -3.19
N GLN A 222 15.31 -6.19 -2.59
CA GLN A 222 14.42 -7.16 -3.22
C GLN A 222 12.97 -6.92 -2.78
N LEU A 223 12.08 -6.65 -3.75
CA LEU A 223 10.64 -6.49 -3.54
C LEU A 223 9.85 -7.44 -4.45
N ASP A 224 8.60 -7.75 -4.08
CA ASP A 224 7.75 -8.60 -4.91
C ASP A 224 7.31 -7.86 -6.18
N LYS A 225 7.70 -8.43 -7.33
CA LYS A 225 7.45 -7.89 -8.68
C LYS A 225 5.98 -7.83 -9.08
N ASN A 226 5.11 -8.63 -8.44
CA ASN A 226 3.69 -8.72 -8.79
C ASN A 226 2.83 -7.77 -7.95
N THR A 227 3.42 -7.16 -6.93
CA THR A 227 2.76 -6.19 -6.05
C THR A 227 2.64 -4.83 -6.71
N LYS A 228 1.50 -4.16 -6.52
CA LYS A 228 1.33 -2.76 -6.87
C LYS A 228 1.79 -1.89 -5.69
N TRP A 229 2.72 -0.98 -5.96
CA TRP A 229 3.24 -0.03 -4.98
C TRP A 229 2.76 1.38 -5.32
N ILE A 230 2.19 2.06 -4.36
CA ILE A 230 1.72 3.44 -4.48
C ILE A 230 2.41 4.28 -3.41
N VAL A 231 3.16 5.30 -3.81
CA VAL A 231 3.79 6.23 -2.88
C VAL A 231 3.00 7.54 -2.90
N ALA A 232 2.45 7.93 -1.77
CA ALA A 232 1.53 9.07 -1.67
C ALA A 232 2.01 10.10 -0.64
N GLY A 233 1.91 11.37 -1.01
CA GLY A 233 2.29 12.50 -0.16
C GLY A 233 3.63 13.14 -0.52
N ILE A 234 4.26 12.72 -1.64
CA ILE A 234 5.57 13.25 -2.04
C ILE A 234 5.53 14.77 -2.16
N SER A 235 6.49 15.42 -1.47
CA SER A 235 6.64 16.88 -1.47
C SER A 235 8.07 17.31 -1.19
N GLY A 236 8.53 18.37 -1.85
CA GLY A 236 9.81 18.99 -1.52
C GLY A 236 9.77 19.75 -0.19
N LYS A 237 10.80 19.61 0.63
CA LYS A 237 10.96 20.34 1.91
C LYS A 237 11.53 21.74 1.72
N LYS A 238 12.30 21.99 0.64
CA LYS A 238 12.97 23.25 0.39
C LYS A 238 12.19 24.07 -0.65
N SER A 239 11.67 25.22 -0.23
CA SER A 239 10.99 26.17 -1.13
C SER A 239 11.92 26.78 -2.19
N THR A 240 13.24 26.75 -1.96
CA THR A 240 14.27 27.27 -2.88
C THR A 240 14.63 26.31 -4.01
N ASP A 241 14.30 25.03 -3.90
CA ASP A 241 14.53 24.03 -4.96
C ASP A 241 13.18 23.56 -5.53
N ILE A 242 12.71 24.26 -6.57
CA ILE A 242 11.46 23.93 -7.26
C ILE A 242 11.47 22.55 -7.93
N LEU A 243 12.65 22.00 -8.21
CA LEU A 243 12.82 20.67 -8.81
C LEU A 243 12.87 19.54 -7.77
N GLN A 244 12.84 19.87 -6.48
CA GLN A 244 13.02 18.87 -5.42
C GLN A 244 11.94 17.79 -5.48
N THR A 245 10.68 18.16 -5.66
CA THR A 245 9.57 17.20 -5.79
C THR A 245 9.77 16.30 -7.01
N GLU A 246 10.22 16.85 -8.15
CA GLU A 246 10.51 16.09 -9.35
C GLU A 246 11.65 15.09 -9.13
N LYS A 247 12.73 15.51 -8.48
CA LYS A 247 13.87 14.64 -8.13
C LYS A 247 13.43 13.49 -7.24
N ILE A 248 12.71 13.78 -6.15
CA ILE A 248 12.22 12.75 -5.23
C ILE A 248 11.34 11.75 -5.99
N THR A 249 10.39 12.22 -6.79
CA THR A 249 9.53 11.37 -7.63
C THR A 249 10.35 10.47 -8.55
N TYR A 250 11.31 11.04 -9.28
CA TYR A 250 12.18 10.29 -10.18
C TYR A 250 12.96 9.18 -9.45
N PHE A 251 13.55 9.49 -8.26
CA PHE A 251 14.34 8.52 -7.53
C PHE A 251 13.49 7.44 -6.87
N TRP A 252 12.27 7.74 -6.44
CA TRP A 252 11.32 6.71 -5.99
C TRP A 252 10.97 5.74 -7.12
N GLU A 253 10.60 6.26 -8.29
CA GLU A 253 10.30 5.40 -9.43
C GLU A 253 11.50 4.55 -9.88
N LYS A 254 12.69 5.17 -9.95
CA LYS A 254 13.94 4.49 -10.32
C LYS A 254 14.25 3.37 -9.33
N TRP A 255 14.20 3.66 -8.05
CA TRP A 255 14.49 2.72 -6.98
C TRP A 255 13.51 1.54 -6.95
N LEU A 256 12.21 1.80 -7.01
CA LEU A 256 11.20 0.74 -7.06
C LEU A 256 11.37 -0.16 -8.30
N LYS A 257 11.65 0.42 -9.48
CA LYS A 257 11.95 -0.36 -10.70
C LYS A 257 13.19 -1.22 -10.52
N GLN A 258 14.27 -0.67 -9.99
CA GLN A 258 15.51 -1.39 -9.71
C GLN A 258 15.33 -2.47 -8.63
N SER A 259 14.41 -2.28 -7.70
CA SER A 259 14.01 -3.25 -6.68
C SER A 259 13.02 -4.32 -7.19
N GLY A 260 12.72 -4.34 -8.49
CA GLY A 260 11.91 -5.37 -9.15
C GLY A 260 10.43 -5.04 -9.33
N VAL A 261 9.95 -3.91 -8.83
CA VAL A 261 8.53 -3.51 -8.90
C VAL A 261 8.14 -3.12 -10.33
N LYS A 262 7.02 -3.66 -10.81
CA LYS A 262 6.49 -3.38 -12.17
C LYS A 262 5.33 -2.40 -12.17
N ARG A 263 4.51 -2.37 -11.13
CA ARG A 263 3.31 -1.53 -11.03
C ARG A 263 3.51 -0.46 -9.96
N ILE A 264 3.82 0.75 -10.41
CA ILE A 264 4.16 1.88 -9.54
C ILE A 264 3.13 3.00 -9.74
N GLY A 265 2.62 3.54 -8.64
CA GLY A 265 1.83 4.75 -8.59
C GLY A 265 2.52 5.81 -7.73
N ILE A 266 2.46 7.06 -8.16
CA ILE A 266 2.96 8.20 -7.38
C ILE A 266 1.84 9.22 -7.22
N ILE A 267 1.64 9.70 -6.01
CA ILE A 267 0.67 10.75 -5.69
C ILE A 267 1.41 11.87 -4.96
N LEU A 268 1.47 13.04 -5.60
CA LEU A 268 2.09 14.21 -5.01
C LEU A 268 1.21 14.80 -3.89
N ASN A 269 1.84 15.44 -2.92
CA ASN A 269 1.13 16.13 -1.86
C ASN A 269 0.29 17.29 -2.43
N SER A 270 -0.99 17.27 -2.13
CA SER A 270 -1.97 18.28 -2.55
C SER A 270 -3.11 18.39 -1.54
N SER A 271 -4.29 18.80 -1.95
CA SER A 271 -5.45 18.79 -1.06
C SER A 271 -5.86 17.36 -0.70
N LYS A 272 -6.46 17.20 0.48
CA LYS A 272 -6.99 15.91 0.96
C LYS A 272 -7.91 15.23 -0.06
N THR A 273 -8.82 16.01 -0.67
CA THR A 273 -9.78 15.50 -1.65
C THR A 273 -9.10 15.03 -2.93
N ASP A 274 -8.14 15.83 -3.48
CA ASP A 274 -7.42 15.48 -4.69
C ASP A 274 -6.58 14.20 -4.51
N MET A 275 -5.84 14.11 -3.40
CA MET A 275 -5.06 12.91 -3.10
C MET A 275 -5.95 11.67 -2.93
N SER A 276 -7.08 11.79 -2.24
CA SER A 276 -8.04 10.68 -2.05
C SER A 276 -8.66 10.23 -3.37
N SER A 277 -8.99 11.16 -4.29
CA SER A 277 -9.49 10.82 -5.63
C SER A 277 -8.45 10.04 -6.43
N LYS A 278 -7.22 10.59 -6.52
CA LYS A 278 -6.10 9.94 -7.22
C LYS A 278 -5.77 8.55 -6.67
N LEU A 279 -5.86 8.38 -5.34
CA LEU A 279 -5.66 7.08 -4.73
C LEU A 279 -6.78 6.11 -5.09
N SER A 280 -8.05 6.56 -5.02
CA SER A 280 -9.22 5.74 -5.36
C SER A 280 -9.17 5.24 -6.82
N GLU A 281 -8.67 6.04 -7.76
CA GLU A 281 -8.47 5.66 -9.16
C GLU A 281 -7.39 4.59 -9.34
N GLN A 282 -6.44 4.52 -8.41
CA GLN A 282 -5.34 3.56 -8.45
C GLN A 282 -5.63 2.28 -7.68
N LEU A 283 -6.62 2.25 -6.82
CA LEU A 283 -7.01 1.07 -6.03
C LEU A 283 -8.00 0.19 -6.76
#